data_444d435f28cc5691fb46bd18d2728078
#
_entry.id   444d435f28cc5691fb46bd18d2728078
#
_cell.length_a   1.000
_cell.length_b   1.000
_cell.length_c   1.000
_cell.angle_alpha   90.00
_cell.angle_beta   90.00
_cell.angle_gamma   90.00
#
_symmetry.space_group_name_H-M   'P 1'
#
loop_
_entity.id
_entity.type
_entity.pdbx_description
1 polymer ?
#
loop_
_entity_poly.entity_id
_entity_poly.type
_entity_poly.pdbx_seq_one_letter_code
_entity_poly.pdbx_strand_id
1 'polypeptide(L)'
;AAKKVNGKYVGVDFIPTKNGPRIIEVNHSPGSQGIEEATGPVIDKVVDYWSDPKHRVHTPEECGFLEVINVHPFGPIISKFDSGNSSLPVIHGEKIQYDDKNKIVHWILFGKKMSRPLDHIMKVNLGGLRDYSEKRYVVKLDIDFAGKTYKDVSFTIDDRKSRTRILLNRDLMVRMNVMVNPQRKYVLTNKIESDRMKDNESTISKSKG
;
A
#
# COMPACT_ATOMS: atom_id res chain seq x y z
N ALA A 1 12.58 23.83 -7.31
CA ALA A 1 11.81 24.20 -6.13
C ALA A 1 10.54 23.36 -6.02
N ALA A 2 9.57 23.46 -6.94
CA ALA A 2 8.26 22.78 -6.88
C ALA A 2 8.34 21.26 -6.56
N LYS A 3 9.24 20.51 -7.22
CA LYS A 3 9.43 19.07 -6.94
C LYS A 3 9.86 18.77 -5.49
N LYS A 4 10.65 19.66 -4.85
CA LYS A 4 11.13 19.46 -3.47
C LYS A 4 10.03 19.64 -2.43
N VAL A 5 9.02 20.46 -2.73
CA VAL A 5 7.86 20.69 -1.86
C VAL A 5 6.63 19.90 -2.29
N ASN A 6 6.78 19.00 -3.25
CA ASN A 6 5.69 18.19 -3.84
C ASN A 6 4.50 19.04 -4.31
N GLY A 7 4.77 20.25 -4.76
CA GLY A 7 3.77 21.20 -5.21
C GLY A 7 3.41 20.99 -6.69
N LYS A 8 2.11 20.91 -7.00
CA LYS A 8 1.59 20.81 -8.37
C LYS A 8 1.41 22.19 -9.03
N TYR A 9 1.00 23.16 -8.24
CA TYR A 9 0.88 24.56 -8.57
C TYR A 9 1.45 25.38 -7.41
N VAL A 10 2.54 26.09 -7.64
CA VAL A 10 3.23 26.86 -6.61
C VAL A 10 3.76 28.18 -7.19
N GLY A 11 3.68 29.24 -6.39
CA GLY A 11 4.45 30.47 -6.62
C GLY A 11 5.86 30.29 -6.10
N VAL A 12 6.85 30.74 -6.85
CA VAL A 12 8.25 30.72 -6.41
C VAL A 12 8.82 32.13 -6.54
N ASP A 13 9.05 32.76 -5.40
CA ASP A 13 9.68 34.08 -5.35
C ASP A 13 11.18 33.93 -5.28
N PHE A 14 11.89 34.65 -6.14
CA PHE A 14 13.34 34.59 -6.20
C PHE A 14 14.00 35.93 -6.57
N ILE A 15 15.22 36.09 -6.15
CA ILE A 15 16.09 37.22 -6.56
C ILE A 15 17.07 36.67 -7.59
N PRO A 16 17.17 37.33 -8.76
CA PRO A 16 18.23 37.00 -9.71
C PRO A 16 19.58 37.43 -9.13
N THR A 17 20.58 36.55 -9.18
CA THR A 17 21.95 36.85 -8.76
C THR A 17 22.95 36.42 -9.83
N LYS A 18 24.20 36.88 -9.74
CA LYS A 18 25.29 36.49 -10.64
C LYS A 18 25.56 34.99 -10.68
N ASN A 19 25.16 34.26 -9.60
CA ASN A 19 25.31 32.80 -9.44
C ASN A 19 24.01 32.02 -9.70
N GLY A 20 23.02 32.65 -10.36
CA GLY A 20 21.69 32.07 -10.61
C GLY A 20 20.62 32.56 -9.62
N PRO A 21 19.36 32.12 -9.77
CA PRO A 21 18.26 32.60 -8.93
C PRO A 21 18.38 32.08 -7.50
N ARG A 22 18.24 32.98 -6.53
CA ARG A 22 18.14 32.65 -5.10
C ARG A 22 16.67 32.67 -4.69
N ILE A 23 16.14 31.49 -4.37
CA ILE A 23 14.75 31.34 -3.93
C ILE A 23 14.56 31.97 -2.56
N ILE A 24 13.51 32.78 -2.40
CA ILE A 24 13.11 33.43 -1.17
C ILE A 24 11.98 32.62 -0.54
N GLU A 25 10.93 32.32 -1.33
CA GLU A 25 9.70 31.71 -0.85
C GLU A 25 9.14 30.72 -1.90
N VAL A 26 8.42 29.71 -1.40
CA VAL A 26 7.59 28.82 -2.21
C VAL A 26 6.20 28.78 -1.59
N ASN A 27 5.20 29.34 -2.30
CA ASN A 27 3.82 29.44 -1.85
C ASN A 27 2.98 28.37 -2.55
N HIS A 28 2.25 27.55 -1.76
CA HIS A 28 1.35 26.49 -2.25
C HIS A 28 0.00 26.99 -2.76
N SER A 29 -0.37 28.23 -2.46
CA SER A 29 -1.61 28.87 -2.92
C SER A 29 -1.31 30.29 -3.42
N PRO A 30 -0.53 30.42 -4.51
CA PRO A 30 -0.15 31.73 -5.00
C PRO A 30 -1.36 32.45 -5.58
N GLY A 31 -1.46 33.77 -5.31
CA GLY A 31 -2.31 34.63 -6.11
C GLY A 31 -1.78 34.78 -7.54
N SER A 32 -2.66 34.90 -8.51
CA SER A 32 -2.27 35.04 -9.91
C SER A 32 -2.23 36.49 -10.41
N GLN A 33 -2.93 37.43 -9.75
CA GLN A 33 -3.19 38.77 -10.26
C GLN A 33 -1.92 39.52 -10.70
N GLY A 34 -0.91 39.60 -9.83
CA GLY A 34 0.31 40.34 -10.16
C GLY A 34 1.13 39.71 -11.31
N ILE A 35 1.08 38.39 -11.45
CA ILE A 35 1.72 37.68 -12.57
C ILE A 35 0.92 37.88 -13.86
N GLU A 36 -0.41 37.82 -13.77
CA GLU A 36 -1.29 37.98 -14.95
C GLU A 36 -1.24 39.40 -15.52
N GLU A 37 -1.10 40.42 -14.68
CA GLU A 37 -0.84 41.80 -15.11
C GLU A 37 0.48 41.91 -15.90
N ALA A 38 1.49 41.17 -15.51
CA ALA A 38 2.82 41.23 -16.15
C ALA A 38 2.98 40.31 -17.37
N THR A 39 2.31 39.16 -17.40
CA THR A 39 2.58 38.08 -18.37
C THR A 39 1.35 37.60 -19.16
N GLY A 40 0.16 38.15 -18.86
CA GLY A 40 -1.12 37.66 -19.40
C GLY A 40 -1.66 36.45 -18.65
N PRO A 41 -2.74 35.83 -19.12
CA PRO A 41 -3.53 34.86 -18.36
C PRO A 41 -2.71 33.61 -17.97
N VAL A 42 -2.50 33.43 -16.67
CA VAL A 42 -1.82 32.28 -16.09
C VAL A 42 -2.80 31.18 -15.69
N ILE A 43 -3.97 31.59 -15.17
CA ILE A 43 -4.99 30.63 -14.72
C ILE A 43 -5.50 29.80 -15.90
N ASP A 44 -5.71 30.37 -17.06
CA ASP A 44 -6.14 29.63 -18.25
C ASP A 44 -5.14 28.52 -18.59
N LYS A 45 -3.84 28.81 -18.54
CA LYS A 45 -2.79 27.80 -18.76
C LYS A 45 -2.78 26.71 -17.71
N VAL A 46 -3.12 27.02 -16.46
CA VAL A 46 -3.25 26.03 -15.37
C VAL A 46 -4.49 25.16 -15.60
N VAL A 47 -5.60 25.76 -16.00
CA VAL A 47 -6.83 25.02 -16.33
C VAL A 47 -6.59 24.09 -17.52
N ASP A 48 -5.96 24.57 -18.59
CA ASP A 48 -5.61 23.77 -19.76
C ASP A 48 -4.70 22.59 -19.39
N TYR A 49 -3.65 22.85 -18.58
CA TYR A 49 -2.76 21.81 -18.09
C TYR A 49 -3.52 20.71 -17.32
N TRP A 50 -4.42 21.07 -16.41
CA TRP A 50 -5.18 20.10 -15.62
C TRP A 50 -6.38 19.51 -16.35
N SER A 51 -6.83 20.11 -17.44
CA SER A 51 -7.84 19.52 -18.31
C SER A 51 -7.32 18.29 -19.05
N ASP A 52 -6.02 18.23 -19.32
CA ASP A 52 -5.40 17.02 -19.87
C ASP A 52 -5.43 15.89 -18.81
N PRO A 53 -6.07 14.74 -19.10
CA PRO A 53 -6.12 13.60 -18.19
C PRO A 53 -4.75 13.12 -17.66
N LYS A 54 -3.66 13.33 -18.44
CA LYS A 54 -2.30 12.95 -18.05
C LYS A 54 -1.77 13.75 -16.85
N HIS A 55 -2.28 14.97 -16.66
CA HIS A 55 -1.84 15.87 -15.62
C HIS A 55 -2.76 15.87 -14.40
N ARG A 56 -3.92 15.21 -14.49
CA ARG A 56 -4.84 15.11 -13.37
C ARG A 56 -4.20 14.42 -12.18
N VAL A 57 -4.39 14.96 -11.01
CA VAL A 57 -4.10 14.26 -9.77
C VAL A 57 -5.07 13.09 -9.70
N HIS A 58 -4.57 11.87 -9.78
CA HIS A 58 -5.40 10.70 -9.53
C HIS A 58 -5.87 10.75 -8.08
N THR A 59 -7.13 11.09 -7.87
CA THR A 59 -7.76 10.98 -6.56
C THR A 59 -7.68 9.52 -6.14
N PRO A 60 -7.22 9.21 -4.91
CA PRO A 60 -7.24 7.84 -4.42
C PRO A 60 -8.65 7.25 -4.49
N GLU A 61 -8.77 6.03 -4.97
CA GLU A 61 -10.05 5.31 -4.94
C GLU A 61 -10.40 4.97 -3.48
N GLU A 62 -11.67 5.14 -3.12
CA GLU A 62 -12.14 4.70 -1.81
C GLU A 62 -12.18 3.18 -1.78
N CYS A 63 -11.53 2.56 -0.79
CA CYS A 63 -11.67 1.14 -0.48
C CYS A 63 -12.23 0.94 0.94
N GLY A 64 -12.77 -0.24 1.20
CA GLY A 64 -13.20 -0.62 2.55
C GLY A 64 -12.01 -1.01 3.44
N PHE A 65 -12.22 -1.04 4.76
CA PHE A 65 -11.20 -1.53 5.67
C PHE A 65 -10.97 -3.05 5.57
N LEU A 66 -11.92 -3.78 4.98
CA LEU A 66 -11.79 -5.16 4.54
C LEU A 66 -12.08 -5.24 3.05
N GLU A 67 -11.17 -5.84 2.31
CA GLU A 67 -11.30 -6.13 0.88
C GLU A 67 -10.75 -7.52 0.58
N VAL A 68 -11.04 -8.06 -0.60
CA VAL A 68 -10.45 -9.32 -1.07
C VAL A 68 -9.26 -8.99 -1.96
N ILE A 69 -8.08 -9.56 -1.66
CA ILE A 69 -6.95 -9.57 -2.58
C ILE A 69 -6.71 -10.99 -3.09
N ASN A 70 -6.29 -11.13 -4.32
CA ASN A 70 -5.86 -12.41 -4.88
C ASN A 70 -4.35 -12.56 -4.68
N VAL A 71 -3.92 -13.57 -3.94
CA VAL A 71 -2.49 -13.84 -3.66
C VAL A 71 -2.00 -14.99 -4.53
N HIS A 72 -1.02 -14.75 -5.39
CA HIS A 72 -0.50 -15.77 -6.29
C HIS A 72 0.47 -16.73 -5.58
N PRO A 73 0.34 -18.06 -5.79
CA PRO A 73 -0.67 -18.78 -6.57
C PRO A 73 -1.86 -19.26 -5.71
N PHE A 74 -2.06 -18.69 -4.52
CA PHE A 74 -2.98 -19.21 -3.52
C PHE A 74 -4.45 -18.97 -3.90
N GLY A 75 -4.76 -17.76 -4.35
CA GLY A 75 -6.12 -17.31 -4.65
C GLY A 75 -6.58 -16.15 -3.75
N PRO A 76 -7.88 -15.84 -3.77
CA PRO A 76 -8.45 -14.69 -3.10
C PRO A 76 -8.45 -14.88 -1.57
N ILE A 77 -8.10 -13.83 -0.81
CA ILE A 77 -8.04 -13.81 0.66
C ILE A 77 -8.60 -12.48 1.18
N ILE A 78 -9.46 -12.54 2.21
CA ILE A 78 -9.93 -11.35 2.90
C ILE A 78 -8.75 -10.69 3.61
N SER A 79 -8.56 -9.41 3.33
CA SER A 79 -7.43 -8.61 3.78
C SER A 79 -7.91 -7.37 4.51
N LYS A 80 -7.24 -7.02 5.61
CA LYS A 80 -7.48 -5.76 6.32
C LYS A 80 -6.52 -4.71 5.79
N PHE A 81 -7.06 -3.57 5.38
CA PHE A 81 -6.32 -2.38 5.01
C PHE A 81 -6.09 -1.53 6.27
N ASP A 82 -4.86 -1.44 6.73
CA ASP A 82 -4.51 -0.81 8.01
C ASP A 82 -3.57 0.38 7.81
N SER A 83 -4.13 1.58 7.76
CA SER A 83 -3.38 2.84 7.61
C SER A 83 -2.42 3.12 8.79
N GLY A 84 -2.64 2.49 9.93
CA GLY A 84 -1.75 2.57 11.09
C GLY A 84 -0.52 1.66 10.99
N ASN A 85 -0.54 0.65 10.09
CA ASN A 85 0.62 -0.21 9.89
C ASN A 85 1.66 0.49 9.01
N SER A 86 2.76 0.93 9.62
CA SER A 86 3.92 1.53 8.96
C SER A 86 5.04 0.53 8.63
N SER A 87 4.86 -0.75 9.01
CA SER A 87 5.78 -1.84 8.70
C SER A 87 5.40 -2.51 7.37
N LEU A 88 5.96 -3.67 7.06
CA LEU A 88 5.56 -4.45 5.89
C LEU A 88 4.16 -5.05 6.06
N PRO A 89 3.47 -5.37 4.95
CA PRO A 89 2.29 -6.22 4.97
C PRO A 89 2.58 -7.55 5.67
N VAL A 90 1.55 -8.12 6.30
CA VAL A 90 1.66 -9.40 7.01
C VAL A 90 0.73 -10.42 6.37
N ILE A 91 1.25 -11.61 6.08
CA ILE A 91 0.46 -12.77 5.66
C ILE A 91 0.46 -13.83 6.76
N HIS A 92 -0.68 -14.47 6.98
CA HIS A 92 -0.79 -15.57 7.93
C HIS A 92 0.06 -16.78 7.50
N GLY A 93 0.76 -17.37 8.45
CA GLY A 93 1.50 -18.60 8.26
C GLY A 93 1.54 -19.44 9.52
N GLU A 94 1.22 -20.73 9.38
CA GLU A 94 1.41 -21.75 10.43
C GLU A 94 2.65 -22.58 10.12
N LYS A 95 3.28 -23.15 11.16
CA LYS A 95 4.43 -24.04 11.05
C LYS A 95 5.52 -23.45 10.14
N ILE A 96 5.85 -22.19 10.40
CA ILE A 96 6.86 -21.46 9.63
C ILE A 96 8.23 -22.10 9.85
N GLN A 97 8.91 -22.48 8.76
CA GLN A 97 10.22 -23.10 8.77
C GLN A 97 11.12 -22.45 7.74
N TYR A 98 12.37 -22.25 8.07
CA TYR A 98 13.36 -21.73 7.17
C TYR A 98 14.41 -22.80 6.85
N ASP A 99 14.54 -23.12 5.56
CA ASP A 99 15.62 -23.96 5.04
C ASP A 99 16.83 -23.08 4.73
N ASP A 100 17.80 -23.11 5.63
CA ASP A 100 19.00 -22.27 5.52
C ASP A 100 19.88 -22.68 4.31
N LYS A 101 19.88 -23.97 3.94
CA LYS A 101 20.68 -24.48 2.82
C LYS A 101 20.17 -23.95 1.48
N ASN A 102 18.86 -23.99 1.28
CA ASN A 102 18.21 -23.58 0.02
C ASN A 102 17.69 -22.12 0.06
N LYS A 103 17.78 -21.45 1.21
CA LYS A 103 17.28 -20.08 1.45
C LYS A 103 15.78 -19.97 1.15
N ILE A 104 14.98 -20.99 1.51
CA ILE A 104 13.55 -21.08 1.27
C ILE A 104 12.80 -21.02 2.60
N VAL A 105 11.72 -20.22 2.63
CA VAL A 105 10.77 -20.20 3.73
C VAL A 105 9.58 -21.07 3.36
N HIS A 106 9.23 -21.99 4.26
CA HIS A 106 8.06 -22.86 4.16
C HIS A 106 7.05 -22.49 5.23
N TRP A 107 5.77 -22.47 4.88
CA TRP A 107 4.69 -22.27 5.86
C TRP A 107 3.39 -22.92 5.38
N ILE A 108 2.41 -22.99 6.27
CA ILE A 108 1.06 -23.44 5.93
C ILE A 108 0.12 -22.23 5.90
N LEU A 109 -0.60 -22.05 4.81
CA LEU A 109 -1.64 -21.05 4.65
C LEU A 109 -2.97 -21.77 4.32
N PHE A 110 -3.95 -21.69 5.21
CA PHE A 110 -5.24 -22.41 5.07
C PHE A 110 -5.07 -23.90 4.71
N GLY A 111 -4.20 -24.60 5.43
CA GLY A 111 -3.93 -26.01 5.22
C GLY A 111 -3.06 -26.35 3.98
N LYS A 112 -2.77 -25.39 3.10
CA LYS A 112 -1.91 -25.58 1.93
C LYS A 112 -0.46 -25.23 2.26
N LYS A 113 0.48 -26.08 1.81
CA LYS A 113 1.91 -25.81 1.94
C LYS A 113 2.33 -24.72 0.96
N MET A 114 3.01 -23.71 1.49
CA MET A 114 3.60 -22.60 0.73
C MET A 114 5.12 -22.64 0.85
N SER A 115 5.81 -22.23 -0.20
CA SER A 115 7.27 -22.15 -0.23
C SER A 115 7.69 -20.97 -1.10
N ARG A 116 8.60 -20.14 -0.59
CA ARG A 116 9.15 -18.99 -1.34
C ARG A 116 10.60 -18.76 -0.94
N PRO A 117 11.43 -18.24 -1.83
CA PRO A 117 12.75 -17.75 -1.47
C PRO A 117 12.63 -16.70 -0.36
N LEU A 118 13.55 -16.75 0.59
CA LEU A 118 13.70 -15.71 1.61
C LEU A 118 14.20 -14.43 0.92
N ASP A 119 13.48 -13.32 1.12
CA ASP A 119 13.96 -11.99 0.72
C ASP A 119 14.96 -11.47 1.77
N HIS A 120 14.49 -11.32 3.00
CA HIS A 120 15.33 -10.98 4.16
C HIS A 120 14.66 -11.37 5.48
N ILE A 121 15.38 -11.17 6.60
CA ILE A 121 14.84 -11.33 7.95
C ILE A 121 14.64 -9.95 8.56
N MET A 122 13.46 -9.67 9.04
CA MET A 122 13.08 -8.41 9.67
C MET A 122 12.92 -8.58 11.18
N LYS A 123 13.34 -7.58 11.97
CA LYS A 123 12.99 -7.48 13.39
C LYS A 123 11.75 -6.61 13.52
N VAL A 124 10.73 -7.11 14.18
CA VAL A 124 9.47 -6.39 14.43
C VAL A 124 9.31 -6.17 15.92
N ASN A 125 9.13 -4.90 16.33
CA ASN A 125 8.84 -4.57 17.72
C ASN A 125 7.35 -4.79 18.00
N LEU A 126 7.03 -5.61 18.99
CA LEU A 126 5.66 -5.92 19.36
C LEU A 126 5.09 -4.84 20.29
N GLY A 127 4.07 -4.10 19.79
CA GLY A 127 3.18 -3.31 20.64
C GLY A 127 3.80 -2.18 21.44
N GLY A 128 4.89 -1.55 20.98
CA GLY A 128 5.51 -0.42 21.68
C GLY A 128 6.37 -0.80 22.89
N LEU A 129 6.49 -2.06 23.19
CA LEU A 129 7.44 -2.59 24.18
C LEU A 129 8.82 -2.63 23.53
N ARG A 130 9.71 -1.73 23.94
CA ARG A 130 11.08 -1.58 23.38
C ARG A 130 11.93 -2.84 23.49
N ASP A 131 11.62 -3.74 24.41
CA ASP A 131 12.43 -4.91 24.74
C ASP A 131 11.95 -6.22 24.09
N TYR A 132 10.82 -6.21 23.39
CA TYR A 132 10.29 -7.39 22.71
C TYR A 132 10.36 -7.23 21.18
N SER A 133 11.44 -7.76 20.61
CA SER A 133 11.58 -7.87 19.15
C SER A 133 11.46 -9.31 18.69
N GLU A 134 10.61 -9.55 17.71
CA GLU A 134 10.46 -10.84 17.04
C GLU A 134 11.14 -10.81 15.67
N LYS A 135 11.83 -11.90 15.32
CA LYS A 135 12.36 -12.08 13.96
C LYS A 135 11.26 -12.65 13.05
N ARG A 136 10.99 -12.00 11.93
CA ARG A 136 10.06 -12.47 10.91
C ARG A 136 10.75 -12.66 9.58
N TYR A 137 10.38 -13.72 8.89
CA TYR A 137 10.83 -13.97 7.52
C TYR A 137 10.02 -13.13 6.57
N VAL A 138 10.69 -12.52 5.60
CA VAL A 138 10.07 -11.73 4.52
C VAL A 138 10.19 -12.51 3.23
N VAL A 139 9.08 -12.59 2.51
CA VAL A 139 8.99 -13.23 1.19
C VAL A 139 8.29 -12.29 0.20
N LYS A 140 8.56 -12.45 -1.09
CA LYS A 140 7.88 -11.70 -2.15
C LYS A 140 6.72 -12.49 -2.73
N LEU A 141 5.58 -11.84 -2.87
CA LEU A 141 4.37 -12.40 -3.45
C LEU A 141 3.77 -11.42 -4.47
N ASP A 142 3.22 -11.95 -5.53
CA ASP A 142 2.40 -11.18 -6.45
C ASP A 142 0.96 -11.19 -5.95
N ILE A 143 0.28 -10.05 -6.06
CA ILE A 143 -1.11 -9.93 -5.66
C ILE A 143 -1.91 -9.16 -6.71
N ASP A 144 -3.20 -9.51 -6.85
CA ASP A 144 -4.14 -8.69 -7.62
C ASP A 144 -5.13 -8.00 -6.67
N PHE A 145 -5.43 -6.75 -6.99
CA PHE A 145 -6.43 -5.97 -6.30
C PHE A 145 -7.07 -4.96 -7.26
N ALA A 146 -8.41 -4.89 -7.25
CA ALA A 146 -9.19 -3.96 -8.08
C ALA A 146 -8.77 -3.96 -9.57
N GLY A 147 -8.58 -5.16 -10.15
CA GLY A 147 -8.20 -5.34 -11.56
C GLY A 147 -6.74 -5.02 -11.91
N LYS A 148 -5.89 -4.75 -10.91
CA LYS A 148 -4.45 -4.47 -11.12
C LYS A 148 -3.59 -5.51 -10.44
N THR A 149 -2.48 -5.88 -11.07
CA THR A 149 -1.45 -6.77 -10.50
C THR A 149 -0.31 -5.96 -9.90
N TYR A 150 0.04 -6.29 -8.66
CA TYR A 150 1.17 -5.73 -7.93
C TYR A 150 2.20 -6.83 -7.72
N LYS A 151 3.31 -6.73 -8.45
CA LYS A 151 4.39 -7.72 -8.41
C LYS A 151 5.36 -7.47 -7.27
N ASP A 152 5.99 -8.54 -6.79
CA ASP A 152 7.09 -8.54 -5.82
C ASP A 152 6.77 -7.77 -4.54
N VAL A 153 5.53 -7.90 -4.04
CA VAL A 153 5.15 -7.28 -2.77
C VAL A 153 5.78 -8.06 -1.62
N SER A 154 6.58 -7.38 -0.79
CA SER A 154 7.23 -7.99 0.37
C SER A 154 6.23 -8.17 1.50
N PHE A 155 6.08 -9.40 1.99
CA PHE A 155 5.24 -9.77 3.13
C PHE A 155 6.08 -10.37 4.25
N THR A 156 5.82 -9.95 5.48
CA THR A 156 6.24 -10.72 6.65
C THR A 156 5.26 -11.86 6.90
N ILE A 157 5.77 -13.02 7.33
CA ILE A 157 4.94 -14.17 7.69
C ILE A 157 4.79 -14.21 9.20
N ASP A 158 3.55 -14.37 9.69
CA ASP A 158 3.23 -14.39 11.12
C ASP A 158 2.00 -15.26 11.39
N ASP A 159 1.89 -15.86 12.60
CA ASP A 159 0.69 -16.60 13.01
C ASP A 159 -0.45 -15.62 13.37
N ARG A 160 -1.44 -15.55 12.50
CA ARG A 160 -2.60 -14.65 12.64
C ARG A 160 -3.91 -15.42 12.81
N LYS A 161 -3.91 -16.56 13.50
CA LYS A 161 -5.10 -17.44 13.65
C LYS A 161 -6.35 -16.72 14.14
N SER A 162 -6.21 -15.81 15.10
CA SER A 162 -7.31 -15.06 15.71
C SER A 162 -7.61 -13.71 15.03
N ARG A 163 -6.99 -13.40 13.88
CA ARG A 163 -7.06 -12.10 13.21
C ARG A 163 -7.32 -12.29 11.72
N THR A 164 -7.60 -11.18 11.02
CA THR A 164 -7.62 -11.18 9.55
C THR A 164 -6.30 -11.72 9.01
N ARG A 165 -6.37 -12.69 8.08
CA ARG A 165 -5.20 -13.46 7.62
C ARG A 165 -4.16 -12.63 6.89
N ILE A 166 -4.58 -11.52 6.28
CA ILE A 166 -3.68 -10.56 5.66
C ILE A 166 -3.93 -9.18 6.27
N LEU A 167 -2.84 -8.53 6.61
CA LEU A 167 -2.81 -7.13 7.03
C LEU A 167 -1.98 -6.35 6.02
N LEU A 168 -2.60 -5.43 5.29
CA LEU A 168 -1.90 -4.54 4.38
C LEU A 168 -1.42 -3.30 5.12
N ASN A 169 -0.33 -2.73 4.64
CA ASN A 169 0.29 -1.56 5.24
C ASN A 169 0.00 -0.28 4.45
N ARG A 170 0.31 0.85 5.08
CA ARG A 170 0.12 2.19 4.51
C ARG A 170 0.85 2.38 3.18
N ASP A 171 2.10 1.93 3.07
CA ASP A 171 2.91 2.15 1.86
C ASP A 171 2.35 1.40 0.65
N LEU A 172 1.82 0.19 0.88
CA LEU A 172 1.14 -0.55 -0.18
C LEU A 172 -0.16 0.13 -0.60
N MET A 173 -0.92 0.72 0.34
CA MET A 173 -2.12 1.51 0.00
C MET A 173 -1.76 2.75 -0.84
N VAL A 174 -0.66 3.43 -0.53
CA VAL A 174 -0.15 4.53 -1.37
C VAL A 174 0.21 4.02 -2.77
N ARG A 175 0.91 2.87 -2.87
CA ARG A 175 1.23 2.23 -4.16
C ARG A 175 -0.02 1.84 -4.95
N MET A 176 -1.08 1.41 -4.26
CA MET A 176 -2.37 1.07 -4.85
C MET A 176 -3.21 2.31 -5.21
N ASN A 177 -2.83 3.48 -4.73
CA ASN A 177 -3.57 4.73 -4.84
C ASN A 177 -4.99 4.60 -4.28
N VAL A 178 -5.12 4.09 -3.05
CA VAL A 178 -6.41 3.91 -2.36
C VAL A 178 -6.44 4.64 -1.02
N MET A 179 -7.66 5.04 -0.62
CA MET A 179 -7.97 5.64 0.67
C MET A 179 -8.99 4.76 1.40
N VAL A 180 -8.67 4.37 2.63
CA VAL A 180 -9.51 3.46 3.41
C VAL A 180 -10.66 4.20 4.07
N ASN A 181 -11.88 3.74 3.81
CA ASN A 181 -13.06 4.13 4.59
C ASN A 181 -13.29 3.09 5.70
N PRO A 182 -13.10 3.48 6.99
CA PRO A 182 -13.23 2.54 8.11
C PRO A 182 -14.67 2.10 8.39
N GLN A 183 -15.67 2.75 7.79
CA GLN A 183 -17.08 2.39 7.94
C GLN A 183 -17.55 1.36 6.92
N ARG A 184 -16.77 1.09 5.87
CA ARG A 184 -17.17 0.26 4.74
C ARG A 184 -16.30 -0.98 4.58
N LYS A 185 -16.88 -2.02 3.98
CA LYS A 185 -16.23 -3.28 3.61
C LYS A 185 -16.55 -3.60 2.16
N TYR A 186 -15.62 -4.22 1.45
CA TYR A 186 -15.82 -4.73 0.09
C TYR A 186 -16.36 -3.65 -0.87
N VAL A 187 -15.70 -2.49 -0.89
CA VAL A 187 -16.06 -1.35 -1.75
C VAL A 187 -15.58 -1.58 -3.18
N LEU A 188 -14.34 -2.05 -3.33
CA LEU A 188 -13.69 -2.31 -4.61
C LEU A 188 -13.71 -3.80 -5.00
N THR A 189 -14.10 -4.68 -4.09
CA THR A 189 -14.11 -6.12 -4.31
C THR A 189 -15.48 -6.72 -4.05
N ASN A 190 -15.82 -7.80 -4.78
CA ASN A 190 -17.15 -8.38 -4.70
C ASN A 190 -17.30 -9.23 -3.42
N LYS A 191 -18.37 -9.01 -2.66
CA LYS A 191 -18.72 -9.78 -1.46
C LYS A 191 -18.86 -11.30 -1.74
N ILE A 192 -19.29 -11.70 -2.94
CA ILE A 192 -19.47 -13.11 -3.32
C ILE A 192 -18.14 -13.88 -3.29
N GLU A 193 -17.01 -13.22 -3.64
CA GLU A 193 -15.70 -13.85 -3.50
C GLU A 193 -15.32 -14.09 -2.04
N SER A 194 -15.74 -13.22 -1.13
CA SER A 194 -15.49 -13.37 0.30
C SER A 194 -16.30 -14.51 0.93
N ASP A 195 -17.51 -14.77 0.47
CA ASP A 195 -18.39 -15.80 1.04
C ASP A 195 -17.93 -17.20 0.60
N ARG A 196 -17.45 -17.38 -0.64
CA ARG A 196 -16.80 -18.63 -1.08
C ARG A 196 -15.58 -19.02 -0.25
N MET A 197 -14.92 -18.06 0.38
CA MET A 197 -13.76 -18.30 1.24
C MET A 197 -14.13 -18.74 2.65
N LYS A 198 -15.20 -18.19 3.21
CA LYS A 198 -15.72 -18.64 4.52
C LYS A 198 -16.15 -20.10 4.46
N ASP A 199 -16.74 -20.51 3.34
CA ASP A 199 -17.12 -21.90 3.11
C ASP A 199 -15.92 -22.83 3.04
N ASN A 200 -14.82 -22.39 2.42
CA ASN A 200 -13.57 -23.13 2.40
C ASN A 200 -12.90 -23.21 3.78
N GLU A 201 -12.93 -22.14 4.59
CA GLU A 201 -12.42 -22.15 5.97
C GLU A 201 -13.25 -23.08 6.87
N SER A 202 -14.58 -23.07 6.74
CA SER A 202 -15.47 -23.92 7.51
C SER A 202 -15.37 -25.40 7.14
N THR A 203 -15.11 -25.71 5.89
CA THR A 203 -14.93 -27.09 5.39
C THR A 203 -13.61 -27.69 5.89
N ILE A 204 -12.54 -26.91 5.93
CA ILE A 204 -11.23 -27.34 6.43
C ILE A 204 -11.25 -27.54 7.97
N SER A 205 -12.02 -26.75 8.71
CA SER A 205 -12.16 -26.92 10.16
C SER A 205 -12.96 -28.17 10.55
N LYS A 206 -13.95 -28.56 9.75
CA LYS A 206 -14.79 -29.77 9.97
C LYS A 206 -14.12 -31.07 9.56
N SER A 207 -13.09 -31.04 8.71
CA SER A 207 -12.34 -32.25 8.33
C SER A 207 -11.23 -32.63 9.31
N LYS A 208 -11.10 -31.92 10.43
CA LYS A 208 -10.10 -32.13 11.49
C LYS A 208 -10.72 -32.46 12.85
N GLY A 209 -12.03 -32.78 12.91
CA GLY A 209 -12.75 -33.27 14.05
C GLY A 209 -12.87 -34.81 14.07
#